data_db82440ddc3c671535a62b186e279945
#
_entry.id   db82440ddc3c671535a62b186e279945
#
_cell.length_a   1.000
_cell.length_b   1.000
_cell.length_c   1.000
_cell.angle_alpha   90.00
_cell.angle_beta   90.00
_cell.angle_gamma   90.00
#
_symmetry.space_group_name_H-M   'P 1'
#
loop_
_entity.id
_entity.type
_entity.pdbx_description
1 polymer ?
#
loop_
_entity_poly.entity_id
_entity_poly.type
_entity_poly.pdbx_seq_one_letter_code
_entity_poly.pdbx_strand_id
1 'polypeptide(L)'
;MVWRTLLLAAWDTINIMPVPDAATFARMLDSAQKGDYALASINVTSSTTLNAALAAFAETKTDGIIQFSTGGSEFASGPIKSMSEGAIALAEYTHRVARDLPCYVALTTDHCVPEKVDKFVKPLIAESKDRIAKGLPPLFNGHMFDGSELNLKDNMAISQELLMMMAPLGIILEVEAGVVGGEEDGIDNSHVGHEKLYTTPADMLYVYDCLQGIGRFTLAATFGNVHGVYKPGNVKLDPLILKAGNDAMKAKYGKILDLVFHGGSGSLLSEIHDAVSYGVIKMNVDTDCQYHYSRPVVDHVMKNYDGMLRIDGEMGDKKTYDPRAFMKKAEAGMKARVIEAATDLKSVGISLV
;
A
#
# COMPACT_ATOMS: atom_id res chain seq x y z
N MET A 1 12.63 25.47 -46.91
CA MET A 1 11.67 24.39 -46.71
C MET A 1 12.33 23.14 -46.10
N VAL A 2 13.43 23.30 -45.36
CA VAL A 2 14.23 22.19 -44.80
C VAL A 2 14.30 22.25 -43.25
N TRP A 3 13.78 23.28 -42.61
CA TRP A 3 13.84 23.50 -41.16
C TRP A 3 12.61 23.04 -40.35
N ARG A 4 11.61 22.43 -41.03
CA ARG A 4 10.38 21.93 -40.35
C ARG A 4 10.39 20.43 -40.07
N THR A 5 11.35 19.68 -40.60
CA THR A 5 11.40 18.22 -40.48
C THR A 5 12.33 17.72 -39.40
N LEU A 6 13.11 18.59 -38.75
CA LEU A 6 14.07 18.21 -37.68
C LEU A 6 13.55 18.45 -36.26
N LEU A 7 12.34 18.96 -36.08
CA LEU A 7 11.74 19.20 -34.75
C LEU A 7 10.72 18.12 -34.33
N LEU A 8 10.45 17.12 -35.16
CA LEU A 8 9.53 16.02 -34.83
C LEU A 8 10.23 14.71 -34.45
N ALA A 9 11.57 14.65 -34.52
CA ALA A 9 12.32 13.43 -34.26
C ALA A 9 12.93 13.36 -32.82
N ALA A 10 12.57 14.28 -31.92
CA ALA A 10 13.13 14.33 -30.55
C ALA A 10 12.09 14.09 -29.45
N TRP A 11 10.94 13.52 -29.78
CA TRP A 11 9.85 13.28 -28.79
C TRP A 11 9.48 11.81 -28.64
N ASP A 12 10.28 10.89 -29.18
CA ASP A 12 10.16 9.46 -28.89
C ASP A 12 11.04 9.04 -27.68
N THR A 13 11.22 9.91 -26.70
CA THR A 13 11.49 9.41 -25.34
C THR A 13 10.19 8.77 -24.89
N ILE A 14 10.19 7.46 -24.79
CA ILE A 14 9.16 6.68 -24.09
C ILE A 14 8.82 7.45 -22.82
N ASN A 15 7.63 8.03 -22.78
CA ASN A 15 7.16 8.78 -21.63
C ASN A 15 6.81 7.71 -20.59
N ILE A 16 7.85 7.22 -19.87
CA ILE A 16 7.67 6.30 -18.77
C ILE A 16 6.83 7.07 -17.75
N MET A 17 5.58 6.68 -17.61
CA MET A 17 4.73 7.18 -16.52
C MET A 17 4.99 6.27 -15.32
N PRO A 18 5.67 6.77 -14.26
CA PRO A 18 6.06 5.93 -13.11
C PRO A 18 4.86 5.37 -12.33
N VAL A 19 3.70 6.03 -12.38
CA VAL A 19 2.46 5.37 -11.95
C VAL A 19 2.04 4.46 -13.10
N PRO A 20 2.06 3.13 -12.89
CA PRO A 20 1.88 2.16 -13.96
C PRO A 20 0.44 2.19 -14.50
N ASP A 21 0.28 1.83 -15.77
CA ASP A 21 -1.04 1.45 -16.28
C ASP A 21 -1.46 0.06 -15.73
N ALA A 22 -2.70 -0.31 -15.99
CA ALA A 22 -3.26 -1.58 -15.52
C ALA A 22 -2.43 -2.81 -15.95
N ALA A 23 -1.96 -2.84 -17.20
CA ALA A 23 -1.18 -3.94 -17.74
C ALA A 23 0.21 -4.02 -17.08
N THR A 24 0.84 -2.88 -16.83
CA THR A 24 2.13 -2.81 -16.15
C THR A 24 2.01 -3.19 -14.69
N PHE A 25 0.97 -2.72 -13.98
CA PHE A 25 0.76 -3.14 -12.60
C PHE A 25 0.51 -4.67 -12.48
N ALA A 26 -0.29 -5.22 -13.39
CA ALA A 26 -0.45 -6.68 -13.45
C ALA A 26 0.90 -7.41 -13.63
N ARG A 27 1.79 -6.90 -14.51
CA ARG A 27 3.14 -7.46 -14.69
C ARG A 27 4.03 -7.31 -13.45
N MET A 28 3.89 -6.20 -12.68
CA MET A 28 4.62 -6.04 -11.42
C MET A 28 4.26 -7.16 -10.44
N LEU A 29 2.96 -7.44 -10.28
CA LEU A 29 2.49 -8.53 -9.41
C LEU A 29 2.94 -9.91 -9.93
N ASP A 30 2.85 -10.16 -11.24
CA ASP A 30 3.34 -11.41 -11.86
C ASP A 30 4.85 -11.59 -11.69
N SER A 31 5.61 -10.50 -11.75
CA SER A 31 7.06 -10.52 -11.52
C SER A 31 7.39 -10.86 -10.08
N ALA A 32 6.66 -10.29 -9.13
CA ALA A 32 6.81 -10.60 -7.70
C ALA A 32 6.54 -12.09 -7.43
N GLN A 33 5.41 -12.61 -7.95
CA GLN A 33 5.05 -14.02 -7.77
C GLN A 33 6.10 -14.99 -8.37
N LYS A 34 6.63 -14.67 -9.55
CA LYS A 34 7.63 -15.52 -10.23
C LYS A 34 9.04 -15.40 -9.65
N GLY A 35 9.35 -14.24 -9.05
CA GLY A 35 10.69 -13.90 -8.59
C GLY A 35 10.95 -14.16 -7.11
N ASP A 36 9.99 -14.75 -6.39
CA ASP A 36 10.07 -14.99 -4.94
C ASP A 36 10.46 -13.72 -4.14
N TYR A 37 9.82 -12.59 -4.50
CA TYR A 37 9.91 -11.32 -3.76
C TYR A 37 8.53 -10.70 -3.59
N ALA A 38 8.40 -9.72 -2.72
CA ALA A 38 7.16 -8.98 -2.59
C ALA A 38 7.37 -7.47 -2.74
N LEU A 39 6.34 -6.76 -3.18
CA LEU A 39 6.33 -5.31 -3.28
C LEU A 39 6.03 -4.71 -1.91
N ALA A 40 6.87 -3.77 -1.47
CA ALA A 40 6.57 -2.98 -0.29
C ALA A 40 5.41 -2.02 -0.58
N SER A 41 4.35 -2.07 0.23
CA SER A 41 3.20 -1.19 0.16
C SER A 41 3.21 -0.27 1.37
N ILE A 42 3.41 1.04 1.12
CA ILE A 42 3.71 2.02 2.14
C ILE A 42 2.55 2.99 2.31
N ASN A 43 1.98 3.02 3.51
CA ASN A 43 0.94 3.98 3.86
C ASN A 43 1.51 5.39 3.99
N VAL A 44 0.79 6.36 3.43
CA VAL A 44 1.16 7.77 3.47
C VAL A 44 -0.03 8.64 3.89
N THR A 45 0.26 9.71 4.64
CA THR A 45 -0.75 10.63 5.16
C THR A 45 -0.51 12.08 4.76
N SER A 46 0.60 12.34 4.06
CA SER A 46 1.01 13.70 3.68
C SER A 46 1.99 13.66 2.50
N SER A 47 2.22 14.81 1.89
CA SER A 47 3.24 14.96 0.85
C SER A 47 4.65 14.61 1.35
N THR A 48 4.95 14.81 2.63
CA THR A 48 6.29 14.52 3.18
C THR A 48 6.48 13.02 3.44
N THR A 49 5.49 12.31 3.96
CA THR A 49 5.55 10.83 4.07
C THR A 49 5.61 10.18 2.70
N LEU A 50 4.86 10.70 1.73
CA LEU A 50 4.89 10.26 0.34
C LEU A 50 6.27 10.48 -0.30
N ASN A 51 6.87 11.66 -0.13
CA ASN A 51 8.22 11.95 -0.63
C ASN A 51 9.28 11.00 -0.05
N ALA A 52 9.16 10.64 1.23
CA ALA A 52 10.06 9.69 1.87
C ALA A 52 10.01 8.31 1.19
N ALA A 53 8.80 7.79 0.93
CA ALA A 53 8.61 6.51 0.26
C ALA A 53 9.10 6.55 -1.20
N LEU A 54 8.76 7.60 -1.95
CA LEU A 54 9.24 7.79 -3.33
C LEU A 54 10.77 7.85 -3.40
N ALA A 55 11.41 8.57 -2.47
CA ALA A 55 12.85 8.66 -2.41
C ALA A 55 13.52 7.31 -2.11
N ALA A 56 12.88 6.46 -1.31
CA ALA A 56 13.35 5.10 -1.03
C ALA A 56 13.28 4.21 -2.28
N PHE A 57 12.14 4.16 -2.95
CA PHE A 57 11.97 3.39 -4.18
C PHE A 57 12.93 3.83 -5.29
N ALA A 58 13.12 5.15 -5.44
CA ALA A 58 14.08 5.69 -6.42
C ALA A 58 15.53 5.30 -6.11
N GLU A 59 15.94 5.38 -4.83
CA GLU A 59 17.31 5.05 -4.42
C GLU A 59 17.62 3.56 -4.58
N THR A 60 16.66 2.72 -4.23
CA THR A 60 16.78 1.26 -4.37
C THR A 60 16.50 0.76 -5.78
N LYS A 61 15.99 1.61 -6.68
CA LYS A 61 15.54 1.23 -8.03
C LYS A 61 14.56 0.05 -7.96
N THR A 62 13.56 0.18 -7.11
CA THR A 62 12.62 -0.90 -6.78
C THR A 62 11.22 -0.43 -7.11
N ASP A 63 10.45 -1.24 -7.81
CA ASP A 63 9.03 -1.01 -7.96
C ASP A 63 8.33 -1.17 -6.60
N GLY A 64 7.41 -0.26 -6.28
CA GLY A 64 6.72 -0.24 -5.00
C GLY A 64 5.26 0.20 -5.11
N ILE A 65 4.60 0.22 -3.97
CA ILE A 65 3.19 0.62 -3.86
C ILE A 65 3.08 1.75 -2.82
N ILE A 66 2.38 2.81 -3.17
CA ILE A 66 1.91 3.82 -2.23
C ILE A 66 0.46 3.52 -1.92
N GLN A 67 0.12 3.54 -0.64
CA GLN A 67 -1.16 3.11 -0.14
C GLN A 67 -1.83 4.21 0.69
N PHE A 68 -3.16 4.35 0.54
CA PHE A 68 -3.95 5.41 1.17
C PHE A 68 -5.06 4.79 2.01
N SER A 69 -4.96 4.92 3.34
CA SER A 69 -6.03 4.52 4.25
C SER A 69 -7.15 5.56 4.31
N THR A 70 -8.30 5.16 4.83
CA THR A 70 -9.44 6.10 5.01
C THR A 70 -9.11 7.23 5.96
N GLY A 71 -8.43 6.93 7.08
CA GLY A 71 -8.03 7.92 8.09
C GLY A 71 -6.93 8.85 7.58
N GLY A 72 -5.88 8.30 6.97
CA GLY A 72 -4.79 9.08 6.38
C GLY A 72 -5.26 10.01 5.27
N SER A 73 -6.21 9.54 4.45
CA SER A 73 -6.81 10.33 3.37
C SER A 73 -7.71 11.45 3.91
N GLU A 74 -8.54 11.18 4.93
CA GLU A 74 -9.34 12.22 5.57
C GLU A 74 -8.46 13.31 6.18
N PHE A 75 -7.36 12.93 6.85
CA PHE A 75 -6.37 13.86 7.37
C PHE A 75 -5.78 14.73 6.25
N ALA A 76 -5.37 14.13 5.13
CA ALA A 76 -4.77 14.82 4.00
C ALA A 76 -5.72 15.81 3.32
N SER A 77 -7.05 15.62 3.43
CA SER A 77 -8.05 16.54 2.89
C SER A 77 -8.18 17.85 3.66
N GLY A 78 -7.52 17.99 4.81
CA GLY A 78 -7.54 19.19 5.64
C GLY A 78 -8.94 19.56 6.13
N PRO A 79 -9.40 20.81 5.89
CA PRO A 79 -10.70 21.28 6.42
C PRO A 79 -11.91 20.64 5.73
N ILE A 80 -11.74 20.02 4.56
CA ILE A 80 -12.81 19.36 3.79
C ILE A 80 -13.32 18.12 4.52
N LYS A 81 -12.45 17.43 5.27
CA LYS A 81 -12.78 16.19 6.00
C LYS A 81 -13.42 15.11 5.10
N SER A 82 -12.85 14.93 3.90
CA SER A 82 -13.31 13.98 2.91
C SER A 82 -12.19 12.98 2.61
N MET A 83 -12.42 11.71 2.92
CA MET A 83 -11.45 10.66 2.66
C MET A 83 -11.19 10.46 1.16
N SER A 84 -12.20 10.59 0.31
CA SER A 84 -12.01 10.49 -1.14
C SER A 84 -11.23 11.66 -1.72
N GLU A 85 -11.53 12.90 -1.33
CA GLU A 85 -10.82 14.08 -1.81
C GLU A 85 -9.34 14.09 -1.38
N GLY A 86 -9.05 13.64 -0.16
CA GLY A 86 -7.68 13.54 0.32
C GLY A 86 -6.87 12.48 -0.44
N ALA A 87 -7.48 11.32 -0.71
CA ALA A 87 -6.86 10.29 -1.53
C ALA A 87 -6.61 10.77 -2.97
N ILE A 88 -7.59 11.45 -3.58
CA ILE A 88 -7.45 12.04 -4.93
C ILE A 88 -6.28 13.04 -4.94
N ALA A 89 -6.24 13.97 -3.97
CA ALA A 89 -5.20 15.00 -3.91
C ALA A 89 -3.79 14.38 -3.78
N LEU A 90 -3.60 13.40 -2.92
CA LEU A 90 -2.31 12.73 -2.77
C LEU A 90 -1.96 11.85 -3.98
N ALA A 91 -2.94 11.19 -4.60
CA ALA A 91 -2.72 10.41 -5.82
C ALA A 91 -2.30 11.32 -6.98
N GLU A 92 -2.97 12.44 -7.21
CA GLU A 92 -2.59 13.43 -8.23
C GLU A 92 -1.20 14.04 -7.96
N TYR A 93 -0.90 14.34 -6.69
CA TYR A 93 0.44 14.76 -6.29
C TYR A 93 1.46 13.68 -6.69
N THR A 94 1.18 12.40 -6.43
CA THR A 94 2.08 11.29 -6.78
C THR A 94 2.29 11.20 -8.28
N HIS A 95 1.22 11.23 -9.08
CA HIS A 95 1.32 11.26 -10.55
C HIS A 95 2.21 12.39 -11.06
N ARG A 96 2.22 13.53 -10.33
CA ARG A 96 3.03 14.69 -10.72
C ARG A 96 4.49 14.57 -10.33
N VAL A 97 4.79 14.15 -9.08
CA VAL A 97 6.16 14.18 -8.52
C VAL A 97 6.96 12.93 -8.85
N ALA A 98 6.28 11.80 -9.11
CA ALA A 98 6.95 10.55 -9.45
C ALA A 98 7.40 10.46 -10.91
N ARG A 99 7.03 11.41 -11.79
CA ARG A 99 7.16 11.32 -13.25
C ARG A 99 8.52 10.83 -13.76
N ASP A 100 9.60 11.24 -13.12
CA ASP A 100 10.97 10.97 -13.60
C ASP A 100 11.69 9.94 -12.71
N LEU A 101 10.94 9.15 -11.94
CA LEU A 101 11.54 8.12 -11.09
C LEU A 101 12.01 6.91 -11.93
N PRO A 102 13.11 6.25 -11.52
CA PRO A 102 13.66 5.09 -12.22
C PRO A 102 12.99 3.76 -11.80
N CYS A 103 11.72 3.81 -11.41
CA CYS A 103 10.95 2.67 -10.94
C CYS A 103 9.45 2.96 -11.07
N TYR A 104 8.62 1.93 -11.13
CA TYR A 104 7.17 2.08 -11.06
C TYR A 104 6.70 2.21 -9.61
N VAL A 105 5.68 3.06 -9.43
CA VAL A 105 5.03 3.29 -8.14
C VAL A 105 3.53 3.15 -8.34
N ALA A 106 2.98 1.99 -7.98
CA ALA A 106 1.55 1.76 -8.05
C ALA A 106 0.82 2.47 -6.90
N LEU A 107 -0.43 2.86 -7.14
CA LEU A 107 -1.29 3.53 -6.16
C LEU A 107 -2.46 2.64 -5.80
N THR A 108 -2.61 2.36 -4.50
CA THR A 108 -3.72 1.56 -3.98
C THR A 108 -4.38 2.24 -2.78
N THR A 109 -5.59 1.82 -2.45
CA THR A 109 -6.16 2.15 -1.14
C THR A 109 -5.88 1.02 -0.15
N ASP A 110 -5.98 1.35 1.12
CA ASP A 110 -5.92 0.43 2.25
C ASP A 110 -7.32 0.17 2.81
N HIS A 111 -7.42 -0.48 3.96
CA HIS A 111 -8.66 -0.95 4.57
C HIS A 111 -9.85 -0.01 4.38
N CYS A 112 -10.90 -0.52 3.74
CA CYS A 112 -12.18 0.15 3.59
C CYS A 112 -13.30 -0.77 4.04
N VAL A 113 -13.82 -0.54 5.24
CA VAL A 113 -14.95 -1.28 5.80
C VAL A 113 -16.25 -1.00 5.04
N PRO A 114 -17.26 -1.87 5.13
CA PRO A 114 -18.50 -1.77 4.34
C PRO A 114 -19.17 -0.38 4.40
N GLU A 115 -19.19 0.24 5.56
CA GLU A 115 -19.85 1.54 5.80
C GLU A 115 -19.17 2.71 5.11
N LYS A 116 -17.90 2.55 4.73
CA LYS A 116 -17.10 3.58 4.06
C LYS A 116 -17.04 3.41 2.54
N VAL A 117 -17.47 2.27 1.98
CA VAL A 117 -17.38 1.94 0.55
C VAL A 117 -17.98 3.04 -0.34
N ASP A 118 -19.18 3.50 -0.02
CA ASP A 118 -19.89 4.53 -0.80
C ASP A 118 -19.24 5.91 -0.70
N LYS A 119 -18.48 6.18 0.36
CA LYS A 119 -17.82 7.47 0.61
C LYS A 119 -16.34 7.48 0.22
N PHE A 120 -15.74 6.31 0.00
CA PHE A 120 -14.32 6.19 -0.28
C PHE A 120 -14.05 5.46 -1.60
N VAL A 121 -14.24 4.14 -1.68
CA VAL A 121 -13.84 3.34 -2.84
C VAL A 121 -14.66 3.69 -4.09
N LYS A 122 -15.98 3.78 -3.98
CA LYS A 122 -16.83 4.08 -5.17
C LYS A 122 -16.53 5.45 -5.80
N PRO A 123 -16.34 6.57 -5.05
CA PRO A 123 -15.89 7.83 -5.63
C PRO A 123 -14.53 7.73 -6.34
N LEU A 124 -13.56 6.97 -5.80
CA LEU A 124 -12.24 6.79 -6.39
C LEU A 124 -12.28 5.97 -7.68
N ILE A 125 -13.17 4.97 -7.76
CA ILE A 125 -13.45 4.24 -9.01
C ILE A 125 -14.05 5.18 -10.05
N ALA A 126 -14.99 6.05 -9.64
CA ALA A 126 -15.62 7.02 -10.54
C ALA A 126 -14.58 8.02 -11.09
N GLU A 127 -13.69 8.55 -10.25
CA GLU A 127 -12.60 9.44 -10.69
C GLU A 127 -11.66 8.72 -11.68
N SER A 128 -11.29 7.47 -11.42
CA SER A 128 -10.47 6.69 -12.34
C SER A 128 -11.18 6.48 -13.70
N LYS A 129 -12.49 6.23 -13.68
CA LYS A 129 -13.31 6.11 -14.92
C LYS A 129 -13.32 7.41 -15.71
N ASP A 130 -13.49 8.54 -15.05
CA ASP A 130 -13.50 9.87 -15.69
C ASP A 130 -12.13 10.22 -16.27
N ARG A 131 -11.03 9.83 -15.64
CA ARG A 131 -9.67 9.99 -16.18
C ARG A 131 -9.47 9.15 -17.44
N ILE A 132 -9.88 7.88 -17.41
CA ILE A 132 -9.79 6.99 -18.59
C ILE A 132 -10.60 7.58 -19.75
N ALA A 133 -11.80 8.10 -19.50
CA ALA A 133 -12.62 8.76 -20.53
C ALA A 133 -11.93 9.98 -21.16
N LYS A 134 -11.00 10.63 -20.43
CA LYS A 134 -10.16 11.74 -20.91
C LYS A 134 -8.84 11.28 -21.56
N GLY A 135 -8.64 9.97 -21.74
CA GLY A 135 -7.41 9.39 -22.31
C GLY A 135 -6.22 9.36 -21.33
N LEU A 136 -6.48 9.48 -20.04
CA LEU A 136 -5.47 9.38 -18.97
C LEU A 136 -5.49 7.97 -18.36
N PRO A 137 -4.41 7.52 -17.71
CA PRO A 137 -4.45 6.29 -16.93
C PRO A 137 -5.42 6.43 -15.75
N PRO A 138 -5.92 5.31 -15.18
CA PRO A 138 -6.69 5.35 -13.94
C PRO A 138 -5.91 6.07 -12.84
N LEU A 139 -6.62 6.69 -11.90
CA LEU A 139 -5.97 7.39 -10.79
C LEU A 139 -5.31 6.39 -9.85
N PHE A 140 -5.94 5.23 -9.65
CA PHE A 140 -5.48 4.14 -8.79
C PHE A 140 -5.33 2.84 -9.58
N ASN A 141 -4.40 2.00 -9.15
CA ASN A 141 -4.15 0.67 -9.69
C ASN A 141 -4.93 -0.43 -8.96
N GLY A 142 -5.30 -0.20 -7.71
CA GLY A 142 -6.06 -1.13 -6.90
C GLY A 142 -6.82 -0.45 -5.77
N HIS A 143 -7.85 -1.12 -5.29
CA HIS A 143 -8.57 -0.74 -4.07
C HIS A 143 -8.75 -1.95 -3.17
N MET A 144 -8.68 -1.72 -1.85
CA MET A 144 -8.96 -2.74 -0.87
C MET A 144 -10.38 -2.59 -0.31
N PHE A 145 -11.04 -3.73 -0.16
CA PHE A 145 -12.27 -3.89 0.59
C PHE A 145 -12.03 -4.80 1.79
N ASP A 146 -12.29 -4.27 2.97
CA ASP A 146 -12.18 -4.99 4.23
C ASP A 146 -13.56 -5.47 4.68
N GLY A 147 -13.86 -6.71 4.33
CA GLY A 147 -15.07 -7.42 4.77
C GLY A 147 -14.80 -8.42 5.90
N SER A 148 -13.68 -8.28 6.63
CA SER A 148 -13.22 -9.24 7.64
C SER A 148 -14.21 -9.45 8.79
N GLU A 149 -14.97 -8.42 9.16
CA GLU A 149 -16.01 -8.52 10.20
C GLU A 149 -17.31 -9.19 9.70
N LEU A 150 -17.52 -9.26 8.39
CA LEU A 150 -18.66 -9.93 7.79
C LEU A 150 -18.47 -11.45 7.77
N ASN A 151 -19.58 -12.19 7.65
CA ASN A 151 -19.45 -13.57 7.24
C ASN A 151 -18.94 -13.64 5.78
N LEU A 152 -18.22 -14.69 5.44
CA LEU A 152 -17.50 -14.77 4.15
C LEU A 152 -18.43 -14.66 2.94
N LYS A 153 -19.70 -15.08 3.05
CA LYS A 153 -20.68 -14.96 1.97
C LYS A 153 -21.05 -13.51 1.69
N ASP A 154 -21.32 -12.72 2.73
CA ASP A 154 -21.68 -11.32 2.59
C ASP A 154 -20.46 -10.48 2.16
N ASN A 155 -19.28 -10.81 2.69
CA ASN A 155 -18.01 -10.25 2.20
C ASN A 155 -17.86 -10.45 0.69
N MET A 156 -18.03 -11.68 0.20
CA MET A 156 -17.87 -11.98 -1.23
C MET A 156 -18.96 -11.34 -2.09
N ALA A 157 -20.17 -11.12 -1.58
CA ALA A 157 -21.22 -10.42 -2.33
C ALA A 157 -20.82 -8.97 -2.64
N ILE A 158 -20.28 -8.24 -1.65
CA ILE A 158 -19.79 -6.87 -1.84
C ILE A 158 -18.51 -6.87 -2.71
N SER A 159 -17.61 -7.80 -2.46
CA SER A 159 -16.37 -7.95 -3.24
C SER A 159 -16.66 -8.19 -4.73
N GLN A 160 -17.66 -9.00 -5.06
CA GLN A 160 -18.10 -9.23 -6.45
C GLN A 160 -18.65 -7.93 -7.08
N GLU A 161 -19.50 -7.17 -6.36
CA GLU A 161 -20.03 -5.89 -6.83
C GLU A 161 -18.88 -4.93 -7.16
N LEU A 162 -17.94 -4.75 -6.23
CA LEU A 162 -16.80 -3.87 -6.42
C LEU A 162 -15.90 -4.33 -7.57
N LEU A 163 -15.60 -5.62 -7.65
CA LEU A 163 -14.74 -6.14 -8.70
C LEU A 163 -15.39 -5.99 -10.08
N MET A 164 -16.70 -6.15 -10.20
CA MET A 164 -17.44 -5.87 -11.45
C MET A 164 -17.35 -4.40 -11.88
N MET A 165 -17.25 -3.47 -10.94
CA MET A 165 -17.03 -2.04 -11.25
C MET A 165 -15.58 -1.76 -11.66
N MET A 166 -14.60 -2.45 -11.05
CA MET A 166 -13.17 -2.19 -11.17
C MET A 166 -12.54 -2.89 -12.37
N ALA A 167 -12.95 -4.13 -12.66
CA ALA A 167 -12.34 -4.95 -13.71
C ALA A 167 -12.36 -4.32 -15.12
N PRO A 168 -13.45 -3.66 -15.57
CA PRO A 168 -13.46 -2.96 -16.88
C PRO A 168 -12.47 -1.80 -16.96
N LEU A 169 -12.01 -1.28 -15.83
CA LEU A 169 -11.05 -0.19 -15.72
C LEU A 169 -9.61 -0.70 -15.55
N GLY A 170 -9.43 -2.03 -15.43
CA GLY A 170 -8.15 -2.66 -15.14
C GLY A 170 -7.65 -2.43 -13.70
N ILE A 171 -8.53 -2.03 -12.78
CA ILE A 171 -8.23 -1.83 -11.36
C ILE A 171 -8.37 -3.17 -10.63
N ILE A 172 -7.41 -3.49 -9.77
CA ILE A 172 -7.35 -4.74 -9.01
C ILE A 172 -8.04 -4.56 -7.66
N LEU A 173 -8.86 -5.54 -7.27
CA LEU A 173 -9.47 -5.57 -5.94
C LEU A 173 -8.59 -6.38 -4.99
N GLU A 174 -8.27 -5.81 -3.84
CA GLU A 174 -7.73 -6.54 -2.69
C GLU A 174 -8.88 -6.85 -1.73
N VAL A 175 -8.98 -8.11 -1.32
CA VAL A 175 -10.01 -8.56 -0.36
C VAL A 175 -9.35 -9.17 0.86
N GLU A 176 -9.97 -9.03 2.02
CA GLU A 176 -9.52 -9.67 3.25
C GLU A 176 -10.48 -10.79 3.67
N ALA A 177 -9.93 -11.96 3.97
CA ALA A 177 -10.66 -13.09 4.51
C ALA A 177 -10.01 -13.58 5.80
N GLY A 178 -10.72 -13.46 6.90
CA GLY A 178 -10.22 -13.57 8.27
C GLY A 178 -10.01 -12.19 8.88
N VAL A 179 -9.72 -12.12 10.16
CA VAL A 179 -9.52 -10.86 10.88
C VAL A 179 -8.05 -10.69 11.24
N VAL A 180 -7.44 -9.59 10.83
CA VAL A 180 -6.13 -9.18 11.36
C VAL A 180 -6.34 -8.63 12.77
N GLY A 181 -5.60 -9.14 13.75
CA GLY A 181 -5.69 -8.68 15.14
C GLY A 181 -5.07 -7.28 15.33
N GLY A 182 -5.19 -6.72 16.55
CA GLY A 182 -4.59 -5.42 16.89
C GLY A 182 -5.47 -4.22 16.57
N GLU A 183 -4.86 -3.04 16.44
CA GLU A 183 -5.58 -1.79 16.19
C GLU A 183 -5.01 -1.09 14.95
N GLU A 184 -5.89 -0.67 14.03
CA GLU A 184 -5.55 0.15 12.87
C GLU A 184 -6.71 1.08 12.51
N ASP A 185 -6.42 2.36 12.22
CA ASP A 185 -7.38 3.41 11.83
C ASP A 185 -8.62 3.50 12.74
N GLY A 186 -8.44 3.22 14.05
CA GLY A 186 -9.51 3.29 15.06
C GLY A 186 -10.39 2.04 15.16
N ILE A 187 -10.03 0.96 14.50
CA ILE A 187 -10.64 -0.36 14.65
C ILE A 187 -9.76 -1.21 15.57
N ASP A 188 -10.31 -1.64 16.70
CA ASP A 188 -9.61 -2.45 17.71
C ASP A 188 -10.07 -3.92 17.62
N ASN A 189 -9.24 -4.76 17.03
CA ASN A 189 -9.41 -6.20 16.90
C ASN A 189 -8.61 -7.00 17.95
N SER A 190 -8.12 -6.36 19.02
CA SER A 190 -7.31 -7.02 20.06
C SER A 190 -8.07 -8.08 20.86
N HIS A 191 -9.41 -8.09 20.75
CA HIS A 191 -10.31 -9.02 21.48
C HIS A 191 -10.87 -10.14 20.61
N VAL A 192 -10.46 -10.23 19.33
CA VAL A 192 -10.96 -11.24 18.40
C VAL A 192 -10.51 -12.64 18.80
N GLY A 193 -11.44 -13.61 18.75
CA GLY A 193 -11.14 -15.01 19.05
C GLY A 193 -10.09 -15.61 18.13
N HIS A 194 -9.22 -16.44 18.69
CA HIS A 194 -8.04 -17.00 18.02
C HIS A 194 -8.36 -17.71 16.68
N GLU A 195 -9.55 -18.34 16.58
CA GLU A 195 -9.97 -19.02 15.36
C GLU A 195 -10.21 -18.10 14.16
N LYS A 196 -10.54 -16.82 14.39
CA LYS A 196 -10.74 -15.83 13.32
C LYS A 196 -9.45 -15.20 12.80
N LEU A 197 -8.34 -15.42 13.51
CA LEU A 197 -7.03 -14.91 13.13
C LEU A 197 -6.32 -15.78 12.07
N TYR A 198 -6.98 -16.81 11.56
CA TYR A 198 -6.41 -17.76 10.62
C TYR A 198 -7.38 -18.10 9.49
N THR A 199 -7.00 -17.73 8.26
CA THR A 199 -7.76 -18.08 7.05
C THR A 199 -7.54 -19.56 6.72
N THR A 200 -8.62 -20.30 6.45
CA THR A 200 -8.50 -21.71 6.09
C THR A 200 -8.29 -21.91 4.58
N PRO A 201 -7.73 -23.06 4.14
CA PRO A 201 -7.68 -23.40 2.70
C PRO A 201 -9.07 -23.43 2.04
N ALA A 202 -10.13 -23.79 2.80
CA ALA A 202 -11.50 -23.77 2.29
C ALA A 202 -11.99 -22.35 2.03
N ASP A 203 -11.67 -21.39 2.89
CA ASP A 203 -11.98 -19.97 2.69
C ASP A 203 -11.27 -19.43 1.45
N MET A 204 -9.99 -19.74 1.27
CA MET A 204 -9.21 -19.30 0.10
C MET A 204 -9.81 -19.84 -1.21
N LEU A 205 -10.22 -21.11 -1.22
CA LEU A 205 -10.91 -21.71 -2.37
C LEU A 205 -12.26 -21.02 -2.62
N TYR A 206 -13.02 -20.73 -1.58
CA TYR A 206 -14.31 -20.08 -1.69
C TYR A 206 -14.19 -18.64 -2.24
N VAL A 207 -13.23 -17.86 -1.75
CA VAL A 207 -12.90 -16.52 -2.29
C VAL A 207 -12.59 -16.63 -3.77
N TYR A 208 -11.73 -17.56 -4.16
CA TYR A 208 -11.39 -17.77 -5.57
C TYR A 208 -12.59 -18.15 -6.40
N ASP A 209 -13.42 -19.08 -5.93
CA ASP A 209 -14.65 -19.51 -6.62
C ASP A 209 -15.60 -18.34 -6.87
N CYS A 210 -15.72 -17.42 -5.90
CA CYS A 210 -16.59 -16.26 -6.02
C CYS A 210 -16.07 -15.21 -7.02
N LEU A 211 -14.75 -14.99 -7.09
CA LEU A 211 -14.19 -13.86 -7.81
C LEU A 211 -13.55 -14.21 -9.15
N GLN A 212 -13.21 -15.49 -9.39
CA GLN A 212 -12.63 -15.93 -10.66
C GLN A 212 -13.56 -15.58 -11.84
N GLY A 213 -12.97 -15.11 -12.94
CA GLY A 213 -13.73 -14.77 -14.16
C GLY A 213 -14.37 -13.39 -14.16
N ILE A 214 -14.36 -12.65 -13.05
CA ILE A 214 -14.81 -11.26 -12.98
C ILE A 214 -13.65 -10.32 -13.29
N GLY A 215 -12.53 -10.44 -12.55
CA GLY A 215 -11.34 -9.62 -12.69
C GLY A 215 -10.18 -10.16 -11.87
N ARG A 216 -9.03 -9.47 -11.92
CA ARG A 216 -7.89 -9.80 -11.05
C ARG A 216 -8.16 -9.28 -9.65
N PHE A 217 -7.81 -10.09 -8.67
CA PHE A 217 -7.87 -9.75 -7.26
C PHE A 217 -6.65 -10.29 -6.51
N THR A 218 -6.37 -9.73 -5.34
CA THR A 218 -5.40 -10.21 -4.37
C THR A 218 -6.11 -10.55 -3.07
N LEU A 219 -5.56 -11.46 -2.29
CA LEU A 219 -6.15 -11.91 -1.04
C LEU A 219 -5.23 -11.62 0.14
N ALA A 220 -5.67 -10.74 1.03
CA ALA A 220 -5.11 -10.61 2.37
C ALA A 220 -5.63 -11.77 3.23
N ALA A 221 -4.81 -12.82 3.31
CA ALA A 221 -5.08 -13.98 4.15
C ALA A 221 -4.48 -13.76 5.53
N THR A 222 -5.23 -14.14 6.58
CA THR A 222 -4.74 -14.04 7.94
C THR A 222 -4.05 -15.35 8.38
N PHE A 223 -2.89 -15.20 8.99
CA PHE A 223 -2.08 -16.34 9.47
C PHE A 223 -1.45 -16.03 10.83
N GLY A 224 -2.20 -15.32 11.69
CA GLY A 224 -1.78 -14.86 13.00
C GLY A 224 -1.13 -13.48 13.01
N ASN A 225 -1.24 -12.74 11.92
CA ASN A 225 -0.75 -11.38 11.80
C ASN A 225 -1.62 -10.38 12.58
N VAL A 226 -0.99 -9.31 13.05
CA VAL A 226 -1.59 -8.30 13.93
C VAL A 226 -1.13 -6.91 13.50
N HIS A 227 -2.05 -5.95 13.47
CA HIS A 227 -1.71 -4.54 13.26
C HIS A 227 -1.07 -3.93 14.52
N GLY A 228 -0.16 -2.97 14.32
CA GLY A 228 0.51 -2.26 15.41
C GLY A 228 1.88 -2.83 15.78
N VAL A 229 2.33 -2.52 17.00
CA VAL A 229 3.65 -2.95 17.49
C VAL A 229 3.55 -4.31 18.15
N TYR A 230 4.21 -5.31 17.58
CA TYR A 230 4.33 -6.63 18.22
C TYR A 230 5.15 -6.57 19.50
N LYS A 231 4.61 -7.19 20.55
CA LYS A 231 5.46 -7.70 21.61
C LYS A 231 5.81 -9.14 21.24
N PRO A 232 7.10 -9.48 21.10
CA PRO A 232 7.51 -10.87 20.82
C PRO A 232 6.81 -11.84 21.79
N GLY A 233 6.09 -12.82 21.22
CA GLY A 233 5.39 -13.85 21.98
C GLY A 233 3.88 -13.67 22.20
N ASN A 234 3.27 -12.55 21.79
CA ASN A 234 1.82 -12.35 21.92
C ASN A 234 1.00 -12.93 20.77
N VAL A 235 1.57 -13.01 19.57
CA VAL A 235 0.95 -13.63 18.41
C VAL A 235 2.00 -14.49 17.70
N LYS A 236 1.62 -15.69 17.32
CA LYS A 236 2.48 -16.58 16.56
C LYS A 236 2.03 -16.56 15.11
N LEU A 237 2.86 -15.98 14.24
CA LEU A 237 2.68 -16.12 12.79
C LEU A 237 2.83 -17.60 12.40
N ASP A 238 1.94 -18.07 11.55
CA ASP A 238 2.01 -19.39 10.96
C ASP A 238 1.93 -19.31 9.43
N PRO A 239 3.06 -19.02 8.74
CA PRO A 239 3.09 -18.93 7.29
C PRO A 239 2.69 -20.23 6.57
N LEU A 240 2.70 -21.40 7.27
CA LEU A 240 2.26 -22.67 6.68
C LEU A 240 0.77 -22.65 6.29
N ILE A 241 -0.02 -21.77 6.87
CA ILE A 241 -1.42 -21.53 6.47
C ILE A 241 -1.48 -21.05 5.02
N LEU A 242 -0.62 -20.09 4.64
CA LEU A 242 -0.52 -19.58 3.27
C LEU A 242 -0.13 -20.71 2.31
N LYS A 243 0.84 -21.52 2.71
CA LYS A 243 1.26 -22.68 1.95
C LYS A 243 0.12 -23.68 1.74
N ALA A 244 -0.58 -24.05 2.81
CA ALA A 244 -1.69 -25.00 2.75
C ALA A 244 -2.82 -24.49 1.82
N GLY A 245 -3.13 -23.19 1.88
CA GLY A 245 -4.10 -22.55 0.98
C GLY A 245 -3.66 -22.62 -0.48
N ASN A 246 -2.43 -22.26 -0.78
CA ASN A 246 -1.91 -22.30 -2.14
C ASN A 246 -1.68 -23.73 -2.66
N ASP A 247 -1.37 -24.69 -1.80
CA ASP A 247 -1.33 -26.12 -2.17
C ASP A 247 -2.75 -26.61 -2.57
N ALA A 248 -3.79 -26.23 -1.83
CA ALA A 248 -5.19 -26.54 -2.16
C ALA A 248 -5.62 -25.88 -3.49
N MET A 249 -5.25 -24.61 -3.71
CA MET A 249 -5.48 -23.90 -4.97
C MET A 249 -4.81 -24.59 -6.14
N LYS A 250 -3.56 -24.97 -5.97
CA LYS A 250 -2.79 -25.67 -7.00
C LYS A 250 -3.39 -27.03 -7.32
N ALA A 251 -3.84 -27.75 -6.30
CA ALA A 251 -4.49 -29.06 -6.48
C ALA A 251 -5.81 -28.96 -7.24
N LYS A 252 -6.63 -27.91 -6.96
CA LYS A 252 -7.97 -27.77 -7.56
C LYS A 252 -7.95 -27.05 -8.90
N TYR A 253 -7.11 -26.00 -9.05
CA TYR A 253 -7.14 -25.09 -10.20
C TYR A 253 -5.84 -25.01 -10.99
N GLY A 254 -4.76 -25.66 -10.55
CA GLY A 254 -3.43 -25.55 -11.18
C GLY A 254 -2.78 -24.18 -11.05
N LYS A 255 -3.25 -23.35 -10.13
CA LYS A 255 -2.82 -21.95 -9.90
C LYS A 255 -2.57 -21.70 -8.43
N ILE A 256 -1.87 -20.62 -8.10
CA ILE A 256 -1.77 -20.07 -6.75
C ILE A 256 -2.45 -18.71 -6.69
N LEU A 257 -2.82 -18.28 -5.50
CA LEU A 257 -3.36 -16.94 -5.22
C LEU A 257 -2.23 -15.91 -5.12
N ASP A 258 -2.52 -14.71 -5.53
CA ASP A 258 -1.74 -13.51 -5.21
C ASP A 258 -2.07 -13.11 -3.76
N LEU A 259 -1.18 -13.45 -2.81
CA LEU A 259 -1.41 -13.19 -1.39
C LEU A 259 -0.82 -11.86 -0.95
N VAL A 260 -1.47 -11.23 0.04
CA VAL A 260 -1.02 -9.99 0.66
C VAL A 260 -0.80 -10.23 2.16
N PHE A 261 0.29 -9.69 2.69
CA PHE A 261 0.63 -9.73 4.10
C PHE A 261 0.32 -8.37 4.75
N HIS A 262 -0.70 -8.34 5.62
CA HIS A 262 -1.02 -7.19 6.48
C HIS A 262 -0.40 -7.37 7.86
N GLY A 263 -0.20 -6.24 8.58
CA GLY A 263 0.32 -6.26 9.94
C GLY A 263 1.72 -6.87 10.05
N GLY A 264 2.58 -6.62 9.07
CA GLY A 264 3.92 -7.19 9.00
C GLY A 264 4.97 -6.50 9.86
N SER A 265 4.65 -5.36 10.49
CA SER A 265 5.57 -4.63 11.37
C SER A 265 5.96 -5.47 12.59
N GLY A 266 7.27 -5.68 12.83
CA GLY A 266 7.78 -6.47 13.94
C GLY A 266 7.84 -7.99 13.71
N SER A 267 7.50 -8.47 12.51
CA SER A 267 7.68 -9.88 12.13
C SER A 267 9.15 -10.25 12.03
N LEU A 268 9.47 -11.53 12.28
CA LEU A 268 10.82 -12.03 12.04
C LEU A 268 11.10 -12.11 10.54
N LEU A 269 12.34 -11.82 10.14
CA LEU A 269 12.75 -11.88 8.73
C LEU A 269 12.52 -13.27 8.12
N SER A 270 12.71 -14.34 8.90
CA SER A 270 12.40 -15.71 8.46
C SER A 270 10.91 -15.92 8.14
N GLU A 271 10.02 -15.35 8.95
CA GLU A 271 8.57 -15.44 8.74
C GLU A 271 8.13 -14.67 7.49
N ILE A 272 8.76 -13.50 7.24
CA ILE A 272 8.54 -12.73 6.01
C ILE A 272 9.00 -13.55 4.80
N HIS A 273 10.20 -14.14 4.85
CA HIS A 273 10.73 -14.94 3.75
C HIS A 273 9.89 -16.20 3.48
N ASP A 274 9.39 -16.87 4.54
CA ASP A 274 8.49 -18.01 4.40
C ASP A 274 7.17 -17.57 3.73
N ALA A 275 6.56 -16.47 4.19
CA ALA A 275 5.34 -15.94 3.61
C ALA A 275 5.50 -15.59 2.11
N VAL A 276 6.62 -14.93 1.74
CA VAL A 276 6.95 -14.63 0.33
C VAL A 276 7.07 -15.92 -0.47
N SER A 277 7.79 -16.93 0.03
CA SER A 277 7.94 -18.23 -0.67
C SER A 277 6.61 -18.99 -0.84
N TYR A 278 5.59 -18.65 -0.04
CA TYR A 278 4.25 -19.25 -0.10
C TYR A 278 3.24 -18.41 -0.90
N GLY A 279 3.70 -17.38 -1.60
CA GLY A 279 2.89 -16.62 -2.56
C GLY A 279 2.47 -15.22 -2.12
N VAL A 280 3.05 -14.67 -1.05
CA VAL A 280 2.90 -13.24 -0.73
C VAL A 280 3.67 -12.41 -1.75
N ILE A 281 2.95 -11.51 -2.44
CA ILE A 281 3.49 -10.62 -3.48
C ILE A 281 3.47 -9.14 -3.08
N LYS A 282 2.79 -8.81 -2.00
CA LYS A 282 2.64 -7.46 -1.45
C LYS A 282 2.67 -7.56 0.07
N MET A 283 3.36 -6.65 0.73
CA MET A 283 3.35 -6.52 2.19
C MET A 283 3.10 -5.07 2.60
N ASN A 284 2.11 -4.86 3.48
CA ASN A 284 1.80 -3.54 4.03
C ASN A 284 2.76 -3.19 5.17
N VAL A 285 3.33 -1.98 5.11
CA VAL A 285 4.21 -1.45 6.15
C VAL A 285 3.75 -0.03 6.50
N ASP A 286 3.09 0.11 7.64
CA ASP A 286 2.57 1.39 8.14
C ASP A 286 3.20 1.78 9.49
N THR A 287 2.90 1.06 10.57
CA THR A 287 3.29 1.41 11.95
C THR A 287 4.77 1.75 12.10
N ASP A 288 5.65 0.93 11.53
CA ASP A 288 7.10 1.19 11.56
C ASP A 288 7.47 2.45 10.80
N CYS A 289 6.83 2.73 9.66
CA CYS A 289 7.06 3.95 8.89
C CYS A 289 6.63 5.19 9.68
N GLN A 290 5.49 5.13 10.38
CA GLN A 290 5.02 6.20 11.27
C GLN A 290 6.04 6.46 12.38
N TYR A 291 6.55 5.42 13.03
CA TYR A 291 7.57 5.56 14.07
C TYR A 291 8.86 6.19 13.53
N HIS A 292 9.36 5.69 12.40
CA HIS A 292 10.59 6.17 11.80
C HIS A 292 10.47 7.59 11.22
N TYR A 293 9.26 8.04 10.90
CA TYR A 293 8.99 9.43 10.57
C TYR A 293 8.97 10.32 11.82
N SER A 294 8.28 9.90 12.87
CA SER A 294 8.04 10.71 14.08
C SER A 294 9.26 10.81 14.98
N ARG A 295 10.02 9.72 15.12
CA ARG A 295 11.16 9.65 16.05
C ARG A 295 12.25 10.71 15.78
N PRO A 296 12.66 11.00 14.53
CA PRO A 296 13.62 12.08 14.24
C PRO A 296 13.07 13.49 14.52
N VAL A 297 11.77 13.71 14.44
CA VAL A 297 11.15 14.99 14.84
C VAL A 297 11.32 15.21 16.33
N VAL A 298 10.98 14.20 17.14
CA VAL A 298 11.16 14.25 18.60
C VAL A 298 12.61 14.50 18.97
N ASP A 299 13.55 13.77 18.36
CA ASP A 299 15.00 13.96 18.59
C ASP A 299 15.45 15.39 18.26
N HIS A 300 14.95 15.95 17.15
CA HIS A 300 15.26 17.33 16.77
C HIS A 300 14.76 18.33 17.81
N VAL A 301 13.50 18.18 18.27
CA VAL A 301 12.89 19.07 19.25
C VAL A 301 13.66 18.99 20.58
N MET A 302 13.93 17.79 21.07
CA MET A 302 14.60 17.59 22.37
C MET A 302 16.04 18.10 22.39
N LYS A 303 16.79 17.94 21.29
CA LYS A 303 18.16 18.45 21.16
C LYS A 303 18.26 19.96 20.99
N ASN A 304 17.18 20.60 20.56
CA ASN A 304 17.13 22.03 20.25
C ASN A 304 16.05 22.75 21.03
N TYR A 305 15.80 22.32 22.25
CA TYR A 305 14.67 22.78 23.10
C TYR A 305 14.57 24.29 23.15
N ASP A 306 15.66 25.01 23.51
CA ASP A 306 15.66 26.47 23.65
C ASP A 306 15.39 27.20 22.32
N GLY A 307 15.90 26.66 21.19
CA GLY A 307 15.64 27.22 19.88
C GLY A 307 14.20 27.00 19.38
N MET A 308 13.54 25.93 19.88
CA MET A 308 12.18 25.56 19.49
C MET A 308 11.11 26.22 20.38
N LEU A 309 11.35 26.28 21.70
CA LEU A 309 10.32 26.56 22.72
C LEU A 309 10.57 27.83 23.55
N ARG A 310 11.29 28.82 23.02
CA ARG A 310 11.41 30.11 23.71
C ARG A 310 10.06 30.80 23.79
N ILE A 311 9.58 31.03 25.03
CA ILE A 311 8.27 31.57 25.33
C ILE A 311 8.33 32.85 26.16
N ASP A 312 9.51 33.35 26.49
CA ASP A 312 9.77 34.50 27.37
C ASP A 312 9.90 35.86 26.65
N GLY A 313 9.23 35.97 25.49
CA GLY A 313 9.22 37.18 24.67
C GLY A 313 10.36 37.30 23.68
N GLU A 314 11.30 36.38 23.72
CA GLU A 314 12.33 36.24 22.70
C GLU A 314 11.96 35.17 21.66
N MET A 315 12.26 35.47 20.39
CA MET A 315 12.05 34.49 19.32
C MET A 315 13.09 33.38 19.41
N GLY A 316 12.68 32.12 19.20
CA GLY A 316 13.59 31.01 19.05
C GLY A 316 14.47 31.12 17.80
N ASP A 317 15.36 30.16 17.59
CA ASP A 317 16.19 30.09 16.38
C ASP A 317 15.37 29.61 15.19
N LYS A 318 15.15 30.47 14.19
CA LYS A 318 14.40 30.18 12.97
C LYS A 318 14.92 28.94 12.24
N LYS A 319 16.24 28.71 12.22
CA LYS A 319 16.83 27.53 11.58
C LYS A 319 16.42 26.24 12.27
N THR A 320 16.04 26.33 13.53
CA THR A 320 15.62 25.19 14.34
C THR A 320 14.12 24.94 14.21
N TYR A 321 13.26 25.97 14.32
CA TYR A 321 11.82 25.78 14.30
C TYR A 321 11.18 25.81 12.90
N ASP A 322 11.93 26.10 11.83
CA ASP A 322 11.41 25.97 10.46
C ASP A 322 10.96 24.51 10.23
N PRO A 323 9.69 24.24 9.88
CA PRO A 323 9.21 22.87 9.67
C PRO A 323 10.08 22.05 8.72
N ARG A 324 10.66 22.66 7.70
CA ARG A 324 11.57 22.00 6.77
C ARG A 324 12.85 21.47 7.44
N ALA A 325 13.25 22.05 8.57
CA ALA A 325 14.46 21.60 9.28
C ALA A 325 14.27 20.23 9.93
N PHE A 326 13.10 19.98 10.53
CA PHE A 326 12.81 18.69 11.17
C PHE A 326 12.07 17.71 10.25
N MET A 327 11.23 18.18 9.31
CA MET A 327 10.55 17.30 8.34
C MET A 327 11.53 16.59 7.42
N LYS A 328 12.64 17.23 6.98
CA LYS A 328 13.71 16.55 6.23
C LYS A 328 14.34 15.39 6.99
N LYS A 329 14.45 15.50 8.32
CA LYS A 329 14.95 14.41 9.17
C LYS A 329 13.91 13.29 9.30
N ALA A 330 12.63 13.65 9.38
CA ALA A 330 11.52 12.71 9.38
C ALA A 330 11.46 11.93 8.06
N GLU A 331 11.52 12.62 6.92
CA GLU A 331 11.59 11.99 5.59
C GLU A 331 12.79 11.03 5.49
N ALA A 332 13.96 11.44 5.96
CA ALA A 332 15.16 10.58 5.94
C ALA A 332 15.01 9.32 6.82
N GLY A 333 14.36 9.45 7.98
CA GLY A 333 14.08 8.32 8.87
C GLY A 333 13.11 7.33 8.25
N MET A 334 11.98 7.80 7.73
CA MET A 334 11.00 6.95 7.05
C MET A 334 11.59 6.33 5.78
N LYS A 335 12.33 7.10 4.98
CA LYS A 335 13.02 6.58 3.80
C LYS A 335 13.90 5.38 4.15
N ALA A 336 14.70 5.48 5.20
CA ALA A 336 15.58 4.38 5.65
C ALA A 336 14.75 3.12 5.98
N ARG A 337 13.61 3.26 6.65
CA ARG A 337 12.72 2.13 6.97
C ARG A 337 12.10 1.50 5.72
N VAL A 338 11.72 2.30 4.74
CA VAL A 338 11.19 1.80 3.46
C VAL A 338 12.27 1.03 2.67
N ILE A 339 13.52 1.50 2.69
CA ILE A 339 14.67 0.77 2.10
C ILE A 339 14.86 -0.58 2.80
N GLU A 340 14.77 -0.60 4.12
CA GLU A 340 14.82 -1.84 4.91
C GLU A 340 13.68 -2.79 4.50
N ALA A 341 12.45 -2.30 4.42
CA ALA A 341 11.30 -3.11 3.98
C ALA A 341 11.53 -3.72 2.58
N ALA A 342 12.01 -2.93 1.62
CA ALA A 342 12.32 -3.44 0.28
C ALA A 342 13.43 -4.52 0.32
N THR A 343 14.39 -4.39 1.25
CA THR A 343 15.47 -5.36 1.46
C THR A 343 14.92 -6.66 2.04
N ASP A 344 14.09 -6.56 3.08
CA ASP A 344 13.46 -7.70 3.76
C ASP A 344 12.57 -8.50 2.77
N LEU A 345 11.92 -7.79 1.85
CA LEU A 345 11.04 -8.34 0.83
C LEU A 345 11.79 -8.80 -0.44
N LYS A 346 13.11 -8.74 -0.46
CA LYS A 346 13.99 -9.15 -1.59
C LYS A 346 13.71 -8.39 -2.90
N SER A 347 13.17 -7.18 -2.83
CA SER A 347 12.75 -6.40 -4.00
C SER A 347 13.77 -5.36 -4.47
N VAL A 348 14.85 -5.11 -3.72
CA VAL A 348 15.87 -4.11 -4.06
C VAL A 348 16.50 -4.38 -5.43
N GLY A 349 16.51 -3.36 -6.28
CA GLY A 349 17.06 -3.42 -7.63
C GLY A 349 16.15 -4.11 -8.65
N ILE A 350 14.92 -4.45 -8.26
CA ILE A 350 13.94 -5.08 -9.16
C ILE A 350 12.92 -4.02 -9.62
N SER A 351 12.97 -3.68 -10.89
CA SER A 351 12.03 -2.77 -11.53
C SER A 351 11.74 -3.21 -12.96
N LEU A 352 10.53 -2.91 -13.43
CA LEU A 352 10.09 -3.14 -14.80
C LEU A 352 10.29 -1.91 -15.71
N VAL A 353 10.87 -0.81 -15.16
CA VAL A 353 11.26 0.38 -15.93
C VAL A 353 12.45 0.06 -16.82
#